data_e32b253fdb85ca63eea4c04113349ab3
#
_entry.id   e32b253fdb85ca63eea4c04113349ab3
#
_cell.length_a   1.000
_cell.length_b   1.000
_cell.length_c   1.000
_cell.angle_alpha   90.00
_cell.angle_beta   90.00
_cell.angle_gamma   90.00
#
_symmetry.space_group_name_H-M   'P 1'
#
loop_
_entity.id
_entity.type
_entity.pdbx_description
1 polymer ?
#
loop_
_entity_poly.entity_id
_entity_poly.type
_entity_poly.pdbx_seq_one_letter_code
_entity_poly.pdbx_strand_id
1 'polypeptide(L)'
;AIYEVSGENFNVLSPKQLGVVLFEKLGLPAGRKTKSGYSTDAEVLENLVSAHPVVPLVLQYRAFTKLKSTYVDGLLKLSDENGFIHTTLNQTVTVTGRISSAEPNLQNIPVRTELGRVMRKVFVPRDGEHLLVDADYSQIELRVLAHMADEKNMIDAFLKGEDIHARTAAEVYGVPLDEVTPQMRSSAKAVNFGIVYGISDFGLAKNIGVSRKEAREFIEKYFARYPRIKEYMDSCVRQGHEQGYVTTLFGRRRNLPELSSSNYQTRSFGERAAMNTPIQGTAADIIKIAMVRVADALRREGLEAKL
;
A
#
# COMPACT_ATOMS: atom_id res chain seq x y z
N ALA A 1 -8.61 2.44 32.17
CA ALA A 1 -8.31 3.68 31.41
C ALA A 1 -9.48 4.08 30.49
N ILE A 2 -9.89 3.23 29.45
CA ILE A 2 -10.96 3.64 28.50
C ILE A 2 -12.27 3.92 29.25
N TYR A 3 -12.72 3.00 30.10
CA TYR A 3 -13.97 3.14 30.86
C TYR A 3 -13.96 4.27 31.89
N GLU A 4 -12.82 4.52 32.51
CA GLU A 4 -12.64 5.65 33.44
C GLU A 4 -12.77 6.99 32.72
N VAL A 5 -12.12 7.10 31.54
CA VAL A 5 -12.11 8.34 30.75
C VAL A 5 -13.44 8.56 30.02
N SER A 6 -14.16 7.50 29.63
CA SER A 6 -15.47 7.61 29.01
C SER A 6 -16.64 7.71 30.00
N GLY A 7 -16.39 7.36 31.27
CA GLY A 7 -17.41 7.36 32.33
C GLY A 7 -18.36 6.16 32.30
N GLU A 8 -18.14 5.17 31.42
CA GLU A 8 -19.01 4.01 31.30
C GLU A 8 -18.32 2.75 30.72
N ASN A 9 -18.92 1.59 30.98
CA ASN A 9 -18.49 0.32 30.43
C ASN A 9 -19.24 0.02 29.13
N PHE A 10 -18.51 -0.33 28.08
CA PHE A 10 -19.09 -0.70 26.78
C PHE A 10 -18.12 -1.60 26.00
N ASN A 11 -18.62 -2.28 24.96
CA ASN A 11 -17.74 -3.03 24.07
C ASN A 11 -17.00 -2.09 23.10
N VAL A 12 -15.72 -1.82 23.38
CA VAL A 12 -14.84 -0.93 22.59
C VAL A 12 -14.68 -1.40 21.13
N LEU A 13 -14.83 -2.72 20.89
CA LEU A 13 -14.73 -3.29 19.54
C LEU A 13 -16.08 -3.22 18.78
N SER A 14 -17.18 -2.89 19.43
CA SER A 14 -18.47 -2.69 18.76
C SER A 14 -18.54 -1.28 18.17
N PRO A 15 -18.57 -1.11 16.82
CA PRO A 15 -18.67 0.21 16.20
C PRO A 15 -19.93 0.96 16.65
N LYS A 16 -21.03 0.22 16.86
CA LYS A 16 -22.30 0.81 17.31
C LYS A 16 -22.20 1.40 18.70
N GLN A 17 -21.68 0.61 19.68
CA GLN A 17 -21.57 1.09 21.06
C GLN A 17 -20.54 2.22 21.18
N LEU A 18 -19.38 2.06 20.53
CA LEU A 18 -18.36 3.11 20.51
C LEU A 18 -18.90 4.40 19.86
N GLY A 19 -19.67 4.29 18.76
CA GLY A 19 -20.27 5.46 18.12
C GLY A 19 -21.24 6.22 19.03
N VAL A 20 -22.08 5.53 19.80
CA VAL A 20 -22.96 6.14 20.81
C VAL A 20 -22.14 6.86 21.86
N VAL A 21 -21.11 6.22 22.41
CA VAL A 21 -20.25 6.80 23.45
C VAL A 21 -19.56 8.07 22.93
N LEU A 22 -18.91 8.00 21.78
CA LEU A 22 -18.12 9.11 21.25
C LEU A 22 -19.00 10.30 20.79
N PHE A 23 -20.07 10.01 20.04
CA PHE A 23 -20.80 11.05 19.33
C PHE A 23 -22.08 11.52 20.04
N GLU A 24 -22.73 10.66 20.81
CA GLU A 24 -23.97 11.02 21.52
C GLU A 24 -23.71 11.42 22.97
N LYS A 25 -22.80 10.70 23.68
CA LYS A 25 -22.56 10.96 25.10
C LYS A 25 -21.44 11.94 25.36
N LEU A 26 -20.29 11.77 24.68
CA LEU A 26 -19.14 12.67 24.79
C LEU A 26 -19.26 13.88 23.86
N GLY A 27 -20.25 13.91 22.94
CA GLY A 27 -20.53 15.07 22.09
C GLY A 27 -19.44 15.40 21.08
N LEU A 28 -18.61 14.42 20.71
CA LEU A 28 -17.55 14.64 19.70
C LEU A 28 -18.17 14.94 18.33
N PRO A 29 -17.48 15.69 17.46
CA PRO A 29 -17.98 16.01 16.14
C PRO A 29 -18.16 14.72 15.35
N ALA A 30 -19.41 14.41 14.99
CA ALA A 30 -19.74 13.22 14.22
C ALA A 30 -19.32 13.39 12.76
N GLY A 31 -18.52 12.47 12.27
CA GLY A 31 -18.17 12.39 10.87
C GLY A 31 -19.29 11.72 10.04
N ARG A 32 -18.90 10.84 9.12
CA ARG A 32 -19.81 10.14 8.21
C ARG A 32 -20.74 9.16 8.95
N LYS A 33 -22.04 9.26 8.73
CA LYS A 33 -23.00 8.20 9.12
C LYS A 33 -23.00 7.06 8.10
N THR A 34 -23.01 5.83 8.60
CA THR A 34 -23.20 4.60 7.81
C THR A 34 -24.63 4.11 7.96
N LYS A 35 -25.04 3.07 7.19
CA LYS A 35 -26.36 2.44 7.34
C LYS A 35 -26.58 1.87 8.75
N SER A 36 -25.53 1.52 9.49
CA SER A 36 -25.56 0.92 10.82
C SER A 36 -25.27 1.91 11.96
N GLY A 37 -25.14 3.21 11.68
CA GLY A 37 -24.84 4.25 12.67
C GLY A 37 -23.61 5.09 12.31
N TYR A 38 -22.91 5.58 13.33
CA TYR A 38 -21.70 6.39 13.13
C TYR A 38 -20.52 5.54 12.66
N SER A 39 -19.71 6.06 11.72
CA SER A 39 -18.43 5.45 11.41
C SER A 39 -17.45 5.67 12.57
N THR A 40 -16.80 4.60 13.00
CA THR A 40 -15.72 4.61 13.99
C THR A 40 -14.48 3.95 13.41
N ASP A 41 -14.27 4.04 12.08
CA ASP A 41 -13.05 3.54 11.44
C ASP A 41 -11.81 4.33 11.92
N ALA A 42 -10.62 3.78 11.60
CA ALA A 42 -9.37 4.37 12.05
C ALA A 42 -9.22 5.83 11.57
N GLU A 43 -9.62 6.12 10.35
CA GLU A 43 -9.53 7.47 9.77
C GLU A 43 -10.38 8.50 10.54
N VAL A 44 -11.62 8.12 10.89
CA VAL A 44 -12.50 8.98 11.67
C VAL A 44 -11.91 9.21 13.07
N LEU A 45 -11.41 8.16 13.71
CA LEU A 45 -10.80 8.28 15.04
C LEU A 45 -9.48 9.08 15.02
N GLU A 46 -8.63 8.88 14.03
CA GLU A 46 -7.38 9.64 13.87
C GLU A 46 -7.63 11.15 13.75
N ASN A 47 -8.68 11.56 13.05
CA ASN A 47 -9.09 12.97 12.96
C ASN A 47 -9.62 13.53 14.30
N LEU A 48 -9.95 12.69 15.26
CA LEU A 48 -10.50 13.05 16.57
C LEU A 48 -9.49 12.88 17.72
N VAL A 49 -8.23 12.52 17.45
CA VAL A 49 -7.21 12.23 18.49
C VAL A 49 -7.05 13.38 19.47
N SER A 50 -7.08 14.62 19.00
CA SER A 50 -6.96 15.82 19.85
C SER A 50 -8.29 16.26 20.50
N ALA A 51 -9.41 15.69 20.10
CA ALA A 51 -10.72 16.13 20.58
C ALA A 51 -11.08 15.56 21.96
N HIS A 52 -10.63 14.35 22.30
CA HIS A 52 -10.90 13.74 23.60
C HIS A 52 -9.87 12.66 23.95
N PRO A 53 -9.42 12.55 25.25
CA PRO A 53 -8.41 11.58 25.66
C PRO A 53 -8.79 10.11 25.46
N VAL A 54 -10.07 9.77 25.36
CA VAL A 54 -10.52 8.40 25.08
C VAL A 54 -10.14 7.93 23.70
N VAL A 55 -10.02 8.82 22.71
CA VAL A 55 -9.80 8.46 21.30
C VAL A 55 -8.45 7.77 21.07
N PRO A 56 -7.30 8.31 21.50
CA PRO A 56 -6.02 7.63 21.38
C PRO A 56 -6.00 6.29 22.12
N LEU A 57 -6.68 6.17 23.28
CA LEU A 57 -6.78 4.92 24.02
C LEU A 57 -7.58 3.84 23.25
N VAL A 58 -8.66 4.24 22.57
CA VAL A 58 -9.45 3.33 21.72
C VAL A 58 -8.63 2.88 20.51
N LEU A 59 -7.89 3.78 19.85
CA LEU A 59 -7.01 3.42 18.73
C LEU A 59 -5.93 2.42 19.18
N GLN A 60 -5.30 2.68 20.31
CA GLN A 60 -4.28 1.78 20.90
C GLN A 60 -4.87 0.41 21.27
N TYR A 61 -6.02 0.39 21.92
CA TYR A 61 -6.71 -0.85 22.28
C TYR A 61 -7.06 -1.70 21.06
N ARG A 62 -7.60 -1.07 20.02
CA ARG A 62 -7.90 -1.75 18.75
C ARG A 62 -6.66 -2.29 18.06
N ALA A 63 -5.56 -1.53 18.07
CA ALA A 63 -4.28 -1.97 17.53
C ALA A 63 -3.76 -3.21 18.27
N PHE A 64 -3.76 -3.21 19.61
CA PHE A 64 -3.34 -4.35 20.43
C PHE A 64 -4.26 -5.56 20.22
N THR A 65 -5.57 -5.33 20.19
CA THR A 65 -6.53 -6.44 19.99
C THR A 65 -6.33 -7.08 18.62
N LYS A 66 -6.11 -6.28 17.58
CA LYS A 66 -5.81 -6.80 16.23
C LYS A 66 -4.49 -7.57 16.19
N LEU A 67 -3.44 -7.06 16.83
CA LEU A 67 -2.16 -7.76 16.94
C LEU A 67 -2.33 -9.09 17.66
N LYS A 68 -2.99 -9.09 18.82
CA LYS A 68 -3.24 -10.29 19.58
C LYS A 68 -4.06 -11.31 18.81
N SER A 69 -5.24 -10.94 18.34
CA SER A 69 -6.16 -11.88 17.71
C SER A 69 -5.67 -12.43 16.37
N THR A 70 -5.06 -11.56 15.52
CA THR A 70 -4.67 -11.95 14.17
C THR A 70 -3.30 -12.62 14.15
N TYR A 71 -2.33 -12.06 14.88
CA TYR A 71 -0.95 -12.53 14.79
C TYR A 71 -0.53 -13.42 15.95
N VAL A 72 -0.89 -13.12 17.21
CA VAL A 72 -0.52 -13.99 18.33
C VAL A 72 -1.40 -15.23 18.35
N ASP A 73 -2.70 -15.06 18.63
CA ASP A 73 -3.64 -16.19 18.76
C ASP A 73 -3.83 -16.92 17.42
N GLY A 74 -3.86 -16.14 16.30
CA GLY A 74 -4.04 -16.68 14.96
C GLY A 74 -2.86 -17.54 14.50
N LEU A 75 -1.62 -17.09 14.68
CA LEU A 75 -0.44 -17.86 14.28
C LEU A 75 -0.22 -19.07 15.19
N LEU A 76 -0.41 -18.92 16.52
CA LEU A 76 -0.34 -20.05 17.45
C LEU A 76 -1.34 -21.17 17.11
N LYS A 77 -2.55 -20.79 16.67
CA LYS A 77 -3.58 -21.77 16.28
C LYS A 77 -3.24 -22.48 14.96
N LEU A 78 -2.48 -21.83 14.08
CA LEU A 78 -2.15 -22.35 12.73
C LEU A 78 -0.75 -22.97 12.67
N SER A 79 0.04 -22.89 13.74
CA SER A 79 1.31 -23.60 13.80
C SER A 79 1.07 -25.10 13.99
N ASP A 80 1.85 -25.92 13.32
CA ASP A 80 1.85 -27.38 13.52
C ASP A 80 2.62 -27.77 14.80
N GLU A 81 2.69 -29.07 15.09
CA GLU A 81 3.38 -29.65 16.25
C GLU A 81 4.89 -29.38 16.28
N ASN A 82 5.49 -29.05 15.15
CA ASN A 82 6.89 -28.70 15.01
C ASN A 82 7.13 -27.18 15.00
N GLY A 83 6.08 -26.36 15.17
CA GLY A 83 6.14 -24.92 15.17
C GLY A 83 6.18 -24.29 13.78
N PHE A 84 5.94 -25.04 12.71
CA PHE A 84 5.86 -24.48 11.36
C PHE A 84 4.50 -23.86 11.08
N ILE A 85 4.53 -22.80 10.27
CA ILE A 85 3.35 -22.11 9.77
C ILE A 85 3.28 -22.31 8.26
N HIS A 86 2.18 -22.90 7.81
CA HIS A 86 1.95 -23.23 6.40
C HIS A 86 0.89 -22.28 5.83
N THR A 87 1.33 -21.30 5.02
CA THR A 87 0.41 -20.42 4.30
C THR A 87 0.02 -20.99 2.96
N THR A 88 -1.17 -20.66 2.50
CA THR A 88 -1.60 -20.92 1.11
C THR A 88 -1.22 -19.74 0.23
N LEU A 89 -0.41 -19.98 -0.81
CA LEU A 89 -0.04 -18.98 -1.81
C LEU A 89 -0.92 -19.11 -3.05
N ASN A 90 -1.83 -18.14 -3.25
CA ASN A 90 -2.75 -18.12 -4.40
C ASN A 90 -2.12 -17.35 -5.56
N GLN A 91 -1.97 -18.01 -6.71
CA GLN A 91 -1.33 -17.44 -7.89
C GLN A 91 -2.29 -16.74 -8.86
N THR A 92 -3.60 -16.99 -8.75
CA THR A 92 -4.60 -16.59 -9.75
C THR A 92 -5.75 -15.76 -9.18
N VAL A 93 -5.73 -15.45 -7.89
CA VAL A 93 -6.83 -14.74 -7.20
C VAL A 93 -6.80 -13.23 -7.46
N THR A 94 -5.61 -12.62 -7.49
CA THR A 94 -5.52 -11.16 -7.66
C THR A 94 -5.67 -10.75 -9.12
N VAL A 95 -6.38 -9.66 -9.36
CA VAL A 95 -6.62 -9.14 -10.72
C VAL A 95 -5.37 -8.59 -11.41
N THR A 96 -4.32 -8.28 -10.65
CA THR A 96 -3.03 -7.79 -11.18
C THR A 96 -2.01 -8.91 -11.42
N GLY A 97 -2.34 -10.16 -11.07
CA GLY A 97 -1.41 -11.29 -11.16
C GLY A 97 -0.42 -11.40 -9.99
N ARG A 98 -0.49 -10.54 -8.98
CA ARG A 98 0.28 -10.71 -7.74
C ARG A 98 -0.10 -12.02 -7.05
N ILE A 99 0.83 -12.63 -6.34
CA ILE A 99 0.55 -13.75 -5.43
C ILE A 99 -0.12 -13.17 -4.18
N SER A 100 -1.14 -13.84 -3.67
CA SER A 100 -1.73 -13.53 -2.37
C SER A 100 -1.51 -14.67 -1.39
N SER A 101 -1.40 -14.34 -0.10
CA SER A 101 -1.20 -15.28 0.99
C SER A 101 -2.49 -15.37 1.81
N ALA A 102 -2.88 -16.60 2.17
CA ALA A 102 -4.07 -16.88 2.98
C ALA A 102 -3.81 -18.01 3.97
N GLU A 103 -4.48 -17.98 5.09
CA GLU A 103 -4.52 -19.01 6.15
C GLU A 103 -3.16 -19.51 6.64
N PRO A 104 -2.32 -18.62 7.22
CA PRO A 104 -2.51 -17.21 7.52
C PRO A 104 -2.04 -16.29 6.39
N ASN A 105 -2.55 -15.03 6.35
CA ASN A 105 -2.03 -14.03 5.44
C ASN A 105 -0.72 -13.45 6.00
N LEU A 106 0.42 -13.93 5.52
CA LEU A 106 1.74 -13.49 5.93
C LEU A 106 2.18 -12.16 5.31
N GLN A 107 1.47 -11.67 4.27
CA GLN A 107 1.79 -10.40 3.61
C GLN A 107 1.34 -9.16 4.40
N ASN A 108 0.50 -9.35 5.43
CA ASN A 108 -0.05 -8.26 6.24
C ASN A 108 0.62 -8.12 7.62
N ILE A 109 1.76 -8.76 7.87
CA ILE A 109 2.49 -8.63 9.12
C ILE A 109 2.93 -7.16 9.29
N PRO A 110 2.58 -6.49 10.40
CA PRO A 110 2.89 -5.08 10.58
C PRO A 110 4.40 -4.81 10.58
N VAL A 111 4.83 -3.73 9.92
CA VAL A 111 6.24 -3.33 9.83
C VAL A 111 6.52 -1.93 10.38
N ARG A 112 5.47 -1.09 10.50
CA ARG A 112 5.64 0.34 10.85
C ARG A 112 5.71 0.58 12.35
N THR A 113 5.01 -0.23 13.14
CA THR A 113 4.98 -0.10 14.60
C THR A 113 6.09 -0.94 15.24
N GLU A 114 6.54 -0.54 16.43
CA GLU A 114 7.54 -1.29 17.19
C GLU A 114 7.06 -2.71 17.51
N LEU A 115 5.83 -2.86 17.99
CA LEU A 115 5.22 -4.16 18.26
C LEU A 115 5.10 -5.02 16.98
N GLY A 116 4.78 -4.41 15.85
CA GLY A 116 4.75 -5.11 14.56
C GLY A 116 6.12 -5.66 14.19
N ARG A 117 7.19 -4.88 14.42
CA ARG A 117 8.56 -5.35 14.21
C ARG A 117 8.96 -6.49 15.14
N VAL A 118 8.49 -6.46 16.41
CA VAL A 118 8.69 -7.57 17.34
C VAL A 118 7.99 -8.85 16.84
N MET A 119 6.78 -8.73 16.29
CA MET A 119 6.05 -9.87 15.71
C MET A 119 6.80 -10.56 14.56
N ARG A 120 7.60 -9.82 13.79
CA ARG A 120 8.41 -10.42 12.73
C ARG A 120 9.54 -11.33 13.26
N LYS A 121 10.00 -11.10 14.48
CA LYS A 121 11.06 -11.92 15.10
C LYS A 121 10.62 -13.33 15.45
N VAL A 122 9.32 -13.65 15.42
CA VAL A 122 8.82 -15.01 15.64
C VAL A 122 9.09 -15.93 14.45
N PHE A 123 9.32 -15.36 13.26
CA PHE A 123 9.71 -16.11 12.08
C PHE A 123 11.22 -16.32 12.09
N VAL A 124 11.62 -17.54 12.34
CA VAL A 124 13.02 -17.95 12.48
C VAL A 124 13.34 -19.04 11.44
N PRO A 125 14.61 -19.24 11.08
CA PRO A 125 15.02 -20.39 10.30
C PRO A 125 14.63 -21.71 10.99
N ARG A 126 14.56 -22.79 10.22
CA ARG A 126 14.21 -24.14 10.72
C ARG A 126 15.07 -24.57 11.91
N ASP A 127 16.34 -24.28 11.86
CA ASP A 127 17.33 -24.62 12.87
C ASP A 127 18.56 -23.70 12.75
N GLY A 128 19.61 -23.97 13.54
CA GLY A 128 20.82 -23.15 13.55
C GLY A 128 21.71 -23.26 12.30
N GLU A 129 21.46 -24.20 11.42
CA GLU A 129 22.22 -24.40 10.17
C GLU A 129 21.55 -23.75 8.95
N HIS A 130 20.30 -23.27 9.11
CA HIS A 130 19.55 -22.61 8.05
C HIS A 130 19.51 -21.09 8.23
N LEU A 131 19.37 -20.39 7.13
CA LEU A 131 19.18 -18.94 7.08
C LEU A 131 17.93 -18.60 6.27
N LEU A 132 17.24 -17.53 6.65
CA LEU A 132 16.23 -16.88 5.80
C LEU A 132 16.95 -15.88 4.91
N VAL A 133 16.80 -16.04 3.59
CA VAL A 133 17.35 -15.11 2.59
C VAL A 133 16.18 -14.32 1.99
N ASP A 134 16.26 -13.01 2.10
CA ASP A 134 15.29 -12.07 1.51
C ASP A 134 15.96 -11.30 0.38
N ALA A 135 15.36 -11.31 -0.80
CA ALA A 135 15.82 -10.57 -1.96
C ALA A 135 14.65 -9.82 -2.59
N ASP A 136 14.69 -8.50 -2.55
CA ASP A 136 13.64 -7.62 -3.09
C ASP A 136 14.14 -6.73 -4.22
N TYR A 137 13.29 -6.48 -5.21
CA TYR A 137 13.57 -5.51 -6.26
C TYR A 137 13.40 -4.09 -5.75
N SER A 138 14.46 -3.31 -5.82
CA SER A 138 14.38 -1.89 -5.49
C SER A 138 13.48 -1.13 -6.47
N GLN A 139 12.33 -0.62 -5.98
CA GLN A 139 11.46 0.31 -6.71
C GLN A 139 10.91 -0.24 -8.02
N ILE A 140 10.58 -1.53 -8.10
CA ILE A 140 10.23 -2.20 -9.37
C ILE A 140 9.09 -1.50 -10.13
N GLU A 141 8.05 -1.05 -9.44
CA GLU A 141 6.91 -0.38 -10.10
C GLU A 141 7.32 0.95 -10.75
N LEU A 142 8.20 1.72 -10.13
CA LEU A 142 8.72 2.97 -10.72
C LEU A 142 9.67 2.69 -11.89
N ARG A 143 10.46 1.63 -11.84
CA ARG A 143 11.31 1.19 -12.95
C ARG A 143 10.47 0.73 -14.15
N VAL A 144 9.41 -0.03 -13.88
CA VAL A 144 8.44 -0.46 -14.90
C VAL A 144 7.74 0.75 -15.50
N LEU A 145 7.27 1.70 -14.68
CA LEU A 145 6.66 2.94 -15.15
C LEU A 145 7.61 3.74 -16.03
N ALA A 146 8.85 3.96 -15.59
CA ALA A 146 9.85 4.68 -16.36
C ALA A 146 10.10 4.04 -17.72
N HIS A 147 10.19 2.71 -17.76
CA HIS A 147 10.39 1.94 -19.00
C HIS A 147 9.17 2.02 -19.93
N MET A 148 7.96 1.75 -19.42
CA MET A 148 6.74 1.73 -20.25
C MET A 148 6.35 3.12 -20.75
N ALA A 149 6.65 4.16 -19.99
CA ALA A 149 6.45 5.55 -20.40
C ALA A 149 7.58 6.09 -21.28
N ASP A 150 8.70 5.39 -21.41
CA ASP A 150 9.96 5.86 -22.02
C ASP A 150 10.42 7.22 -21.44
N GLU A 151 10.30 7.39 -20.10
CA GLU A 151 10.67 8.62 -19.42
C GLU A 151 12.18 8.65 -19.16
N LYS A 152 12.91 9.31 -20.04
CA LYS A 152 14.38 9.33 -20.04
C LYS A 152 14.98 9.85 -18.76
N ASN A 153 14.43 10.92 -18.18
CA ASN A 153 14.96 11.49 -16.93
C ASN A 153 14.90 10.49 -15.77
N MET A 154 13.85 9.70 -15.72
CA MET A 154 13.69 8.69 -14.67
C MET A 154 14.56 7.46 -14.96
N ILE A 155 14.65 7.03 -16.21
CA ILE A 155 15.54 5.94 -16.65
C ILE A 155 16.99 6.26 -16.30
N ASP A 156 17.46 7.47 -16.65
CA ASP A 156 18.82 7.92 -16.38
C ASP A 156 19.14 7.96 -14.89
N ALA A 157 18.20 8.42 -14.05
CA ALA A 157 18.35 8.39 -12.61
C ALA A 157 18.55 6.95 -12.07
N PHE A 158 17.76 6.01 -12.56
CA PHE A 158 17.90 4.60 -12.18
C PHE A 158 19.21 3.96 -12.67
N LEU A 159 19.67 4.29 -13.88
CA LEU A 159 20.93 3.78 -14.42
C LEU A 159 22.14 4.32 -13.66
N LYS A 160 22.05 5.54 -13.15
CA LYS A 160 23.10 6.15 -12.31
C LYS A 160 23.04 5.70 -10.84
N GLY A 161 22.06 4.88 -10.46
CA GLY A 161 21.89 4.44 -9.07
C GLY A 161 21.42 5.56 -8.12
N GLU A 162 20.83 6.64 -8.64
CA GLU A 162 20.35 7.76 -7.85
C GLU A 162 19.10 7.37 -7.03
N ASP A 163 18.93 8.01 -5.88
CA ASP A 163 17.69 7.91 -5.11
C ASP A 163 16.56 8.66 -5.83
N ILE A 164 15.69 7.93 -6.51
CA ILE A 164 14.60 8.50 -7.30
C ILE A 164 13.66 9.41 -6.49
N HIS A 165 13.48 9.15 -5.20
CA HIS A 165 12.64 10.00 -4.35
C HIS A 165 13.35 11.30 -3.99
N ALA A 166 14.64 11.26 -3.70
CA ALA A 166 15.45 12.45 -3.49
C ALA A 166 15.55 13.27 -4.78
N ARG A 167 15.76 12.61 -5.92
CA ARG A 167 15.78 13.25 -7.25
C ARG A 167 14.46 13.96 -7.54
N THR A 168 13.33 13.27 -7.39
CA THR A 168 12.00 13.88 -7.58
C THR A 168 11.78 15.06 -6.63
N ALA A 169 12.23 14.95 -5.36
CA ALA A 169 12.14 16.05 -4.42
C ALA A 169 12.93 17.27 -4.89
N ALA A 170 14.20 17.09 -5.24
CA ALA A 170 15.06 18.16 -5.75
C ALA A 170 14.39 18.91 -6.91
N GLU A 171 13.86 18.16 -7.87
CA GLU A 171 13.26 18.71 -9.09
C GLU A 171 11.92 19.42 -8.84
N VAL A 172 11.06 18.86 -7.99
CA VAL A 172 9.74 19.45 -7.69
C VAL A 172 9.82 20.66 -6.76
N TYR A 173 10.70 20.60 -5.76
CA TYR A 173 10.95 21.73 -4.86
C TYR A 173 11.88 22.78 -5.46
N GLY A 174 12.63 22.45 -6.52
CA GLY A 174 13.59 23.36 -7.18
C GLY A 174 14.82 23.62 -6.31
N VAL A 175 15.30 22.62 -5.59
CA VAL A 175 16.48 22.70 -4.73
C VAL A 175 17.58 21.73 -5.23
N PRO A 176 18.87 21.98 -4.95
CA PRO A 176 19.95 21.03 -5.15
C PRO A 176 19.69 19.70 -4.42
N LEU A 177 20.25 18.60 -4.95
CA LEU A 177 20.02 17.26 -4.39
C LEU A 177 20.51 17.11 -2.95
N ASP A 178 21.59 17.76 -2.61
CA ASP A 178 22.21 17.81 -1.27
C ASP A 178 21.42 18.66 -0.26
N GLU A 179 20.52 19.51 -0.73
CA GLU A 179 19.61 20.30 0.11
C GLU A 179 18.25 19.62 0.34
N VAL A 180 18.01 18.43 -0.23
CA VAL A 180 16.77 17.69 -0.05
C VAL A 180 16.64 17.19 1.38
N THR A 181 15.68 17.71 2.11
CA THR A 181 15.39 17.28 3.47
C THR A 181 14.69 15.91 3.51
N PRO A 182 14.77 15.18 4.65
CA PRO A 182 14.02 13.93 4.82
C PRO A 182 12.51 14.09 4.59
N GLN A 183 11.94 15.26 4.96
CA GLN A 183 10.53 15.56 4.74
C GLN A 183 10.21 15.73 3.25
N MET A 184 11.02 16.49 2.51
CA MET A 184 10.87 16.65 1.05
C MET A 184 10.94 15.29 0.34
N ARG A 185 11.93 14.47 0.70
CA ARG A 185 12.08 13.12 0.17
C ARG A 185 10.86 12.23 0.49
N SER A 186 10.31 12.33 1.70
CA SER A 186 9.12 11.58 2.10
C SER A 186 7.88 12.01 1.31
N SER A 187 7.70 13.32 1.10
CA SER A 187 6.61 13.85 0.27
C SER A 187 6.74 13.40 -1.18
N ALA A 188 7.93 13.48 -1.77
CA ALA A 188 8.19 13.00 -3.11
C ALA A 188 7.98 11.47 -3.24
N LYS A 189 8.32 10.70 -2.22
CA LYS A 189 8.02 9.27 -2.15
C LYS A 189 6.51 9.02 -2.21
N ALA A 190 5.71 9.78 -1.44
CA ALA A 190 4.25 9.67 -1.47
C ALA A 190 3.67 10.03 -2.85
N VAL A 191 4.24 11.02 -3.53
CA VAL A 191 3.84 11.38 -4.90
C VAL A 191 4.24 10.30 -5.90
N ASN A 192 5.48 9.85 -5.90
CA ASN A 192 5.95 8.81 -6.81
C ASN A 192 5.07 7.55 -6.77
N PHE A 193 4.75 7.07 -5.55
CA PHE A 193 3.82 5.96 -5.40
C PHE A 193 2.39 6.35 -5.72
N GLY A 194 1.97 7.53 -5.28
CA GLY A 194 0.61 8.02 -5.54
C GLY A 194 0.28 8.09 -7.03
N ILE A 195 1.21 8.57 -7.86
CA ILE A 195 1.03 8.64 -9.31
C ILE A 195 0.80 7.25 -9.92
N VAL A 196 1.58 6.24 -9.53
CA VAL A 196 1.38 4.84 -9.98
C VAL A 196 -0.03 4.35 -9.67
N TYR A 197 -0.63 4.81 -8.57
CA TYR A 197 -1.99 4.43 -8.13
C TYR A 197 -3.08 5.41 -8.56
N GLY A 198 -2.77 6.42 -9.39
CA GLY A 198 -3.72 7.41 -9.85
C GLY A 198 -4.25 8.30 -8.72
N ILE A 199 -3.40 8.76 -7.81
CA ILE A 199 -3.77 9.58 -6.67
C ILE A 199 -4.36 10.93 -7.11
N SER A 200 -5.42 11.37 -6.44
CA SER A 200 -5.97 12.71 -6.60
C SER A 200 -5.25 13.74 -5.73
N ASP A 201 -5.40 15.03 -6.07
CA ASP A 201 -4.93 16.15 -5.26
C ASP A 201 -5.43 16.09 -3.80
N PHE A 202 -6.69 15.66 -3.61
CA PHE A 202 -7.27 15.44 -2.28
C PHE A 202 -6.56 14.29 -1.52
N GLY A 203 -6.36 13.16 -2.19
CA GLY A 203 -5.67 12.00 -1.59
C GLY A 203 -4.22 12.32 -1.23
N LEU A 204 -3.49 13.02 -2.12
CA LEU A 204 -2.12 13.44 -1.86
C LEU A 204 -2.05 14.45 -0.69
N ALA A 205 -2.91 15.47 -0.69
CA ALA A 205 -2.96 16.48 0.37
C ALA A 205 -3.08 15.82 1.76
N LYS A 206 -3.96 14.83 1.88
CA LYS A 206 -4.14 14.06 3.12
C LYS A 206 -2.91 13.24 3.48
N ASN A 207 -2.25 12.61 2.49
CA ASN A 207 -1.09 11.74 2.74
C ASN A 207 0.15 12.48 3.23
N ILE A 208 0.37 13.70 2.74
CA ILE A 208 1.57 14.49 3.08
C ILE A 208 1.28 15.67 4.00
N GLY A 209 0.02 15.87 4.42
CA GLY A 209 -0.37 16.89 5.41
C GLY A 209 -0.28 18.33 4.89
N VAL A 210 -0.59 18.56 3.59
CA VAL A 210 -0.59 19.90 2.97
C VAL A 210 -1.98 20.28 2.50
N SER A 211 -2.16 21.53 2.07
CA SER A 211 -3.41 21.96 1.44
C SER A 211 -3.64 21.27 0.09
N ARG A 212 -4.90 21.17 -0.33
CA ARG A 212 -5.26 20.60 -1.64
C ARG A 212 -4.64 21.40 -2.80
N LYS A 213 -4.44 22.71 -2.63
CA LYS A 213 -3.80 23.56 -3.62
C LYS A 213 -2.33 23.18 -3.80
N GLU A 214 -1.58 23.07 -2.70
CA GLU A 214 -0.18 22.65 -2.71
C GLU A 214 0.00 21.24 -3.29
N ALA A 215 -0.88 20.31 -2.94
CA ALA A 215 -0.85 18.96 -3.50
C ALA A 215 -1.08 18.95 -5.03
N ARG A 216 -1.98 19.80 -5.53
CA ARG A 216 -2.21 19.98 -6.97
C ARG A 216 -0.97 20.56 -7.66
N GLU A 217 -0.40 21.63 -7.11
CA GLU A 217 0.83 22.22 -7.65
C GLU A 217 1.98 21.22 -7.68
N PHE A 218 2.07 20.35 -6.67
CA PHE A 218 3.07 19.29 -6.63
C PHE A 218 2.87 18.28 -7.77
N ILE A 219 1.63 17.83 -8.00
CA ILE A 219 1.30 16.91 -9.11
C ILE A 219 1.59 17.58 -10.48
N GLU A 220 1.25 18.85 -10.65
CA GLU A 220 1.51 19.59 -11.87
C GLU A 220 3.01 19.72 -12.15
N LYS A 221 3.82 20.09 -11.15
CA LYS A 221 5.29 20.12 -11.28
C LYS A 221 5.88 18.75 -11.58
N TYR A 222 5.37 17.70 -10.93
CA TYR A 222 5.78 16.32 -11.24
C TYR A 222 5.56 15.97 -12.71
N PHE A 223 4.37 16.20 -13.24
CA PHE A 223 4.07 15.91 -14.64
C PHE A 223 4.76 16.85 -15.63
N ALA A 224 5.05 18.10 -15.23
CA ALA A 224 5.88 19.00 -16.03
C ALA A 224 7.33 18.45 -16.15
N ARG A 225 7.83 17.82 -15.09
CA ARG A 225 9.17 17.21 -15.09
C ARG A 225 9.22 15.86 -15.78
N TYR A 226 8.14 15.08 -15.68
CA TYR A 226 8.01 13.75 -16.25
C TYR A 226 6.82 13.67 -17.23
N PRO A 227 6.86 14.39 -18.35
CA PRO A 227 5.70 14.51 -19.25
C PRO A 227 5.31 13.18 -19.89
N ARG A 228 6.27 12.31 -20.18
CA ARG A 228 6.01 11.00 -20.76
C ARG A 228 5.21 10.10 -19.84
N ILE A 229 5.34 10.24 -18.52
CA ILE A 229 4.52 9.51 -17.55
C ILE A 229 3.07 9.94 -17.69
N LYS A 230 2.79 11.24 -17.79
CA LYS A 230 1.42 11.73 -17.98
C LYS A 230 0.80 11.19 -19.26
N GLU A 231 1.52 11.30 -20.38
CA GLU A 231 1.09 10.79 -21.69
C GLU A 231 0.77 9.28 -21.63
N TYR A 232 1.62 8.51 -20.96
CA TYR A 232 1.42 7.08 -20.78
C TYR A 232 0.19 6.78 -19.94
N MET A 233 0.00 7.45 -18.79
CA MET A 233 -1.18 7.28 -17.94
C MET A 233 -2.48 7.60 -18.69
N ASP A 234 -2.51 8.73 -19.40
CA ASP A 234 -3.64 9.14 -20.23
C ASP A 234 -3.92 8.13 -21.35
N SER A 235 -2.88 7.53 -21.92
CA SER A 235 -3.01 6.50 -22.95
C SER A 235 -3.61 5.19 -22.39
N CYS A 236 -3.24 4.80 -21.18
CA CYS A 236 -3.84 3.63 -20.51
C CYS A 236 -5.36 3.81 -20.29
N VAL A 237 -5.76 5.02 -19.87
CA VAL A 237 -7.19 5.32 -19.67
C VAL A 237 -7.93 5.30 -21.01
N ARG A 238 -7.39 5.92 -22.07
CA ARG A 238 -7.98 5.89 -23.42
C ARG A 238 -8.11 4.45 -23.93
N GLN A 239 -7.05 3.67 -23.86
CA GLN A 239 -7.07 2.26 -24.25
C GLN A 239 -8.14 1.48 -23.48
N GLY A 240 -8.23 1.71 -22.17
CA GLY A 240 -9.26 1.09 -21.33
C GLY A 240 -10.69 1.41 -21.79
N HIS A 241 -10.97 2.66 -22.14
CA HIS A 241 -12.28 3.08 -22.68
C HIS A 241 -12.56 2.49 -24.06
N GLU A 242 -11.57 2.47 -24.95
CA GLU A 242 -11.73 2.00 -26.33
C GLU A 242 -11.87 0.48 -26.43
N GLN A 243 -11.08 -0.27 -25.65
CA GLN A 243 -10.99 -1.73 -25.73
C GLN A 243 -11.73 -2.47 -24.63
N GLY A 244 -12.13 -1.77 -23.54
CA GLY A 244 -12.72 -2.39 -22.36
C GLY A 244 -11.72 -3.15 -21.48
N TYR A 245 -10.42 -3.04 -21.76
CA TYR A 245 -9.35 -3.68 -21.00
C TYR A 245 -8.00 -2.97 -21.14
N VAL A 246 -7.07 -3.32 -20.26
CA VAL A 246 -5.65 -2.97 -20.35
C VAL A 246 -4.78 -4.23 -20.24
N THR A 247 -3.52 -4.13 -20.67
CA THR A 247 -2.58 -5.26 -20.65
C THR A 247 -1.27 -4.89 -19.97
N THR A 248 -0.60 -5.89 -19.38
CA THR A 248 0.79 -5.78 -18.96
C THR A 248 1.74 -5.86 -20.16
N LEU A 249 3.02 -5.58 -19.95
CA LEU A 249 4.09 -5.75 -20.95
C LEU A 249 4.16 -7.20 -21.47
N PHE A 250 3.77 -8.19 -20.66
CA PHE A 250 3.77 -9.62 -21.00
C PHE A 250 2.40 -10.11 -21.51
N GLY A 251 1.46 -9.20 -21.80
CA GLY A 251 0.16 -9.54 -22.39
C GLY A 251 -0.91 -10.01 -21.39
N ARG A 252 -0.68 -9.95 -20.07
CA ARG A 252 -1.73 -10.22 -19.09
C ARG A 252 -2.82 -9.18 -19.22
N ARG A 253 -4.04 -9.63 -19.48
CA ARG A 253 -5.21 -8.77 -19.70
C ARG A 253 -6.03 -8.60 -18.43
N ARG A 254 -6.47 -7.35 -18.15
CA ARG A 254 -7.50 -7.02 -17.17
C ARG A 254 -8.66 -6.33 -17.85
N ASN A 255 -9.84 -6.93 -17.81
CA ASN A 255 -11.09 -6.30 -18.24
C ASN A 255 -11.50 -5.21 -17.23
N LEU A 256 -12.07 -4.11 -17.73
CA LEU A 256 -12.43 -2.92 -16.95
C LEU A 256 -13.90 -2.52 -17.23
N PRO A 257 -14.88 -3.34 -16.86
CA PRO A 257 -16.29 -3.02 -17.05
C PRO A 257 -16.71 -1.74 -16.29
N GLU A 258 -15.97 -1.37 -15.26
CA GLU A 258 -16.19 -0.16 -14.46
C GLU A 258 -16.12 1.12 -15.29
N LEU A 259 -15.35 1.14 -16.38
CA LEU A 259 -15.17 2.31 -17.25
C LEU A 259 -16.46 2.70 -17.99
N SER A 260 -17.36 1.75 -18.22
CA SER A 260 -18.67 1.98 -18.84
C SER A 260 -19.76 2.40 -17.85
N SER A 261 -19.44 2.51 -16.56
CA SER A 261 -20.41 2.84 -15.52
C SER A 261 -20.87 4.30 -15.61
N SER A 262 -22.18 4.54 -15.48
CA SER A 262 -22.74 5.88 -15.29
C SER A 262 -22.39 6.49 -13.93
N ASN A 263 -22.10 5.65 -12.93
CA ASN A 263 -21.68 6.10 -11.62
C ASN A 263 -20.23 6.63 -11.67
N TYR A 264 -20.05 7.90 -11.32
CA TYR A 264 -18.74 8.57 -11.34
C TYR A 264 -17.70 7.86 -10.47
N GLN A 265 -18.07 7.40 -9.28
CA GLN A 265 -17.10 6.74 -8.36
C GLN A 265 -16.62 5.41 -8.95
N THR A 266 -17.52 4.62 -9.53
CA THR A 266 -17.19 3.36 -10.19
C THR A 266 -16.31 3.60 -11.42
N ARG A 267 -16.67 4.57 -12.26
CA ARG A 267 -15.87 4.93 -13.45
C ARG A 267 -14.47 5.42 -13.07
N SER A 268 -14.37 6.34 -12.09
CA SER A 268 -13.08 6.83 -11.59
C SER A 268 -12.21 5.72 -10.98
N PHE A 269 -12.82 4.72 -10.34
CA PHE A 269 -12.10 3.51 -9.92
C PHE A 269 -11.56 2.74 -11.14
N GLY A 270 -12.36 2.58 -12.20
CA GLY A 270 -11.93 1.95 -13.46
C GLY A 270 -10.74 2.69 -14.11
N GLU A 271 -10.77 4.02 -14.15
CA GLU A 271 -9.67 4.84 -14.69
C GLU A 271 -8.37 4.64 -13.89
N ARG A 272 -8.44 4.66 -12.55
CA ARG A 272 -7.28 4.34 -11.71
C ARG A 272 -6.77 2.91 -11.93
N ALA A 273 -7.68 1.96 -12.10
CA ALA A 273 -7.32 0.58 -12.39
C ALA A 273 -6.65 0.44 -13.77
N ALA A 274 -7.07 1.25 -14.76
CA ALA A 274 -6.44 1.30 -16.08
C ALA A 274 -4.99 1.80 -16.02
N MET A 275 -4.72 2.81 -15.22
CA MET A 275 -3.37 3.35 -15.03
C MET A 275 -2.46 2.39 -14.23
N ASN A 276 -2.98 1.82 -13.15
CA ASN A 276 -2.19 1.00 -12.22
C ASN A 276 -1.90 -0.41 -12.75
N THR A 277 -2.88 -1.06 -13.39
CA THR A 277 -2.77 -2.49 -13.73
C THR A 277 -1.61 -2.82 -14.66
N PRO A 278 -1.31 -2.05 -15.73
CA PRO A 278 -0.17 -2.36 -16.58
C PRO A 278 1.15 -2.36 -15.83
N ILE A 279 1.32 -1.45 -14.89
CA ILE A 279 2.55 -1.29 -14.09
C ILE A 279 2.66 -2.40 -13.04
N GLN A 280 1.66 -2.51 -12.17
CA GLN A 280 1.66 -3.47 -11.08
C GLN A 280 1.63 -4.92 -11.60
N GLY A 281 0.88 -5.15 -12.67
CA GLY A 281 0.80 -6.47 -13.30
C GLY A 281 2.11 -6.85 -13.99
N THR A 282 2.77 -5.92 -14.67
CA THR A 282 4.10 -6.17 -15.26
C THR A 282 5.14 -6.49 -14.17
N ALA A 283 5.12 -5.77 -13.05
CA ALA A 283 5.98 -6.08 -11.90
C ALA A 283 5.71 -7.50 -11.37
N ALA A 284 4.43 -7.91 -11.26
CA ALA A 284 4.06 -9.25 -10.86
C ALA A 284 4.50 -10.33 -11.85
N ASP A 285 4.42 -10.06 -13.15
CA ASP A 285 4.89 -10.97 -14.20
C ASP A 285 6.42 -11.15 -14.14
N ILE A 286 7.17 -10.06 -13.93
CA ILE A 286 8.64 -10.10 -13.76
C ILE A 286 9.00 -10.99 -12.55
N ILE A 287 8.36 -10.80 -11.39
CA ILE A 287 8.61 -11.59 -10.20
C ILE A 287 8.34 -13.08 -10.46
N LYS A 288 7.22 -13.43 -11.10
CA LYS A 288 6.89 -14.85 -11.41
C LYS A 288 7.93 -15.48 -12.33
N ILE A 289 8.38 -14.76 -13.35
CA ILE A 289 9.45 -15.23 -14.24
C ILE A 289 10.77 -15.38 -13.44
N ALA A 290 11.10 -14.42 -12.58
CA ALA A 290 12.28 -14.48 -11.74
C ALA A 290 12.25 -15.69 -10.79
N MET A 291 11.12 -15.97 -10.14
CA MET A 291 10.95 -17.14 -9.26
C MET A 291 11.24 -18.45 -9.98
N VAL A 292 10.71 -18.63 -11.19
CA VAL A 292 10.99 -19.82 -12.01
C VAL A 292 12.49 -19.92 -12.31
N ARG A 293 13.11 -18.82 -12.76
CA ARG A 293 14.54 -18.80 -13.08
C ARG A 293 15.42 -19.06 -11.85
N VAL A 294 15.06 -18.52 -10.69
CA VAL A 294 15.78 -18.78 -9.42
C VAL A 294 15.65 -20.25 -9.04
N ALA A 295 14.45 -20.83 -9.09
CA ALA A 295 14.25 -22.24 -8.78
C ALA A 295 15.05 -23.16 -9.71
N ASP A 296 15.12 -22.84 -11.01
CA ASP A 296 15.92 -23.58 -11.98
C ASP A 296 17.43 -23.42 -11.73
N ALA A 297 17.88 -22.21 -11.36
CA ALA A 297 19.28 -21.97 -11.01
C ALA A 297 19.69 -22.75 -9.75
N LEU A 298 18.89 -22.73 -8.69
CA LEU A 298 19.14 -23.48 -7.46
C LEU A 298 19.32 -24.99 -7.76
N ARG A 299 18.44 -25.56 -8.59
CA ARG A 299 18.52 -26.96 -8.99
C ARG A 299 19.78 -27.26 -9.81
N ARG A 300 20.11 -26.41 -10.79
CA ARG A 300 21.26 -26.57 -11.66
C ARG A 300 22.59 -26.49 -10.90
N GLU A 301 22.69 -25.58 -9.94
CA GLU A 301 23.87 -25.42 -9.10
C GLU A 301 23.94 -26.44 -7.94
N GLY A 302 22.94 -27.34 -7.81
CA GLY A 302 22.88 -28.34 -6.75
C GLY A 302 22.73 -27.78 -5.35
N LEU A 303 22.13 -26.58 -5.21
CA LEU A 303 21.94 -25.91 -3.91
C LEU A 303 20.69 -26.47 -3.21
N GLU A 304 20.81 -26.75 -1.91
CA GLU A 304 19.70 -27.25 -1.07
C GLU A 304 18.72 -26.15 -0.63
N ALA A 305 18.94 -24.91 -1.07
CA ALA A 305 18.04 -23.79 -0.77
C ALA A 305 16.65 -24.02 -1.35
N LYS A 306 15.61 -23.62 -0.59
CA LYS A 306 14.20 -23.69 -0.99
C LYS A 306 13.68 -22.28 -1.24
N LEU A 307 12.98 -22.11 -2.38
CA LEU A 307 12.27 -20.88 -2.70
C LEU A 307 10.85 -20.94 -2.13
#